data_91375354cbe4501842de7b6bda3b792c
#
_entry.id   91375354cbe4501842de7b6bda3b792c
#
_cell.length_a   1.000
_cell.length_b   1.000
_cell.length_c   1.000
_cell.angle_alpha   90.00
_cell.angle_beta   90.00
_cell.angle_gamma   90.00
#
_symmetry.space_group_name_H-M   'P 1'
#
loop_
_entity.id
_entity.type
_entity.pdbx_description
1 polymer ?
#
loop_
_entity_poly.entity_id
_entity_poly.type
_entity_poly.pdbx_seq_one_letter_code
_entity_poly.pdbx_strand_id
1 'polypeptide(L)'
;FQGENSGTTFATFTNESKEKFSQFSYTIIATELLQIKSVIGFIPDLEIIQATSRPMNMMDGDVPKPIIVTREEWGAEPPKYSYSNHPYIDKLTLHHAACCSAENLAEGKSQVRWIQDFHQNGRGWNDIAYHFLVDRGGNIYQGRPETVVGSHVGGANTGNIGVCLLGCYHPPEENCFQTMTSESRESILQLFGWISDAYQQNPASLLGHRDYFGNTACPGDNVWYELPNIRIDIVEYMESMEIPPISFFQPAFPNPFSTQVTFSIELTNGTDLYIDIFDLLGRKVKTLYGTDLMPGIKHLSWDGKNDLGQKLGNGLYFAHPENESGLETVKLVLIK
;
A
#
# COMPACT_ATOMS: atom_id res chain seq x y z
N PHE A 1 14.65 -26.91 19.07
CA PHE A 1 14.36 -26.12 20.29
C PHE A 1 15.66 -25.52 20.78
N GLN A 2 15.78 -24.22 20.83
CA GLN A 2 16.93 -23.55 21.44
C GLN A 2 16.40 -22.46 22.37
N GLY A 3 16.67 -22.66 23.64
CA GLY A 3 16.55 -21.66 24.72
C GLY A 3 15.22 -21.64 25.43
N GLU A 4 15.26 -22.01 26.69
CA GLU A 4 14.27 -21.62 27.70
C GLU A 4 14.73 -20.33 28.36
N ASN A 5 13.95 -19.28 28.24
CA ASN A 5 14.11 -18.11 29.06
C ASN A 5 12.74 -17.72 29.59
N SER A 6 12.53 -17.82 30.89
CA SER A 6 11.29 -17.50 31.60
C SER A 6 10.04 -18.24 31.08
N GLY A 7 10.14 -19.52 30.76
CA GLY A 7 9.02 -20.35 30.32
C GLY A 7 8.63 -20.17 28.87
N THR A 8 9.44 -19.50 28.06
CA THR A 8 9.22 -19.33 26.62
C THR A 8 10.15 -20.26 25.85
N THR A 9 9.57 -21.12 25.01
CA THR A 9 10.33 -22.04 24.16
C THR A 9 10.30 -21.53 22.72
N PHE A 10 11.49 -21.41 22.11
CA PHE A 10 11.64 -21.03 20.71
C PHE A 10 11.99 -22.25 19.87
N ALA A 11 11.37 -22.36 18.69
CA ALA A 11 11.73 -23.33 17.69
C ALA A 11 12.11 -22.59 16.40
N THR A 12 13.27 -22.92 15.83
CA THR A 12 13.71 -22.37 14.55
C THR A 12 13.65 -23.47 13.50
N PHE A 13 13.04 -23.17 12.38
CA PHE A 13 12.98 -24.05 11.21
C PHE A 13 13.78 -23.42 10.09
N THR A 14 14.70 -24.16 9.51
CA THR A 14 15.49 -23.72 8.36
C THR A 14 15.13 -24.55 7.14
N ASN A 15 15.02 -23.89 5.99
CA ASN A 15 14.85 -24.57 4.72
C ASN A 15 16.22 -24.69 4.02
N GLU A 16 16.74 -25.92 3.92
CA GLU A 16 18.02 -26.19 3.28
C GLU A 16 17.95 -26.16 1.75
N SER A 17 16.76 -26.27 1.16
CA SER A 17 16.57 -26.32 -0.31
C SER A 17 16.66 -24.96 -1.00
N LYS A 18 16.65 -23.85 -0.27
CA LYS A 18 16.58 -22.47 -0.79
C LYS A 18 15.37 -22.18 -1.67
N GLU A 19 14.35 -23.03 -1.65
CA GLU A 19 13.10 -22.76 -2.34
C GLU A 19 12.24 -21.77 -1.55
N LYS A 20 11.58 -20.87 -2.27
CA LYS A 20 10.63 -19.94 -1.65
C LYS A 20 9.32 -20.66 -1.34
N PHE A 21 8.87 -20.63 -0.09
CA PHE A 21 7.55 -21.12 0.29
C PHE A 21 6.55 -19.98 0.26
N SER A 22 5.43 -20.21 -0.42
CA SER A 22 4.26 -19.32 -0.32
C SER A 22 3.39 -19.64 0.90
N GLN A 23 3.47 -20.85 1.42
CA GLN A 23 2.75 -21.30 2.61
C GLN A 23 3.57 -22.35 3.36
N PHE A 24 3.49 -22.34 4.68
CA PHE A 24 3.98 -23.42 5.54
C PHE A 24 2.91 -23.77 6.59
N SER A 25 2.85 -25.04 6.93
CA SER A 25 2.02 -25.52 8.03
C SER A 25 2.90 -26.15 9.10
N TYR A 26 2.51 -26.00 10.35
CA TYR A 26 3.19 -26.63 11.48
C TYR A 26 2.16 -27.27 12.39
N THR A 27 2.58 -28.34 13.03
CA THR A 27 1.79 -29.03 14.04
C THR A 27 2.51 -28.91 15.37
N ILE A 28 1.82 -28.41 16.39
CA ILE A 28 2.33 -28.38 17.76
C ILE A 28 1.79 -29.60 18.48
N ILE A 29 2.70 -30.48 18.89
CA ILE A 29 2.39 -31.62 19.77
C ILE A 29 2.84 -31.25 21.18
N ALA A 30 1.87 -31.13 22.08
CA ALA A 30 2.14 -30.82 23.48
C ALA A 30 1.66 -31.99 24.35
N THR A 31 2.47 -32.35 25.35
CA THR A 31 2.13 -33.35 26.34
C THR A 31 1.37 -32.77 27.55
N GLU A 32 1.30 -31.45 27.64
CA GLU A 32 0.60 -30.70 28.69
C GLU A 32 -0.18 -29.54 28.09
N LEU A 33 -1.05 -28.93 28.89
CA LEU A 33 -1.88 -27.80 28.43
C LEU A 33 -0.99 -26.58 28.20
N LEU A 34 -0.69 -26.29 26.91
CA LEU A 34 0.07 -25.11 26.51
C LEU A 34 -0.89 -23.95 26.24
N GLN A 35 -0.67 -22.84 26.92
CA GLN A 35 -1.23 -21.55 26.47
C GLN A 35 -0.32 -21.00 25.38
N ILE A 36 -0.77 -21.11 24.12
CA ILE A 36 -0.09 -20.46 23.01
C ILE A 36 -0.52 -19.01 23.01
N LYS A 37 0.37 -18.11 23.47
CA LYS A 37 0.08 -16.66 23.50
C LYS A 37 0.23 -16.00 22.14
N SER A 38 1.12 -16.50 21.30
CA SER A 38 1.25 -16.06 19.91
C SER A 38 2.08 -17.04 19.11
N VAL A 39 1.83 -17.13 17.81
CA VAL A 39 2.72 -17.78 16.85
C VAL A 39 3.23 -16.69 15.94
N ILE A 40 4.50 -16.36 16.06
CA ILE A 40 5.17 -15.39 15.18
C ILE A 40 5.91 -16.21 14.13
N GLY A 41 5.45 -16.16 12.89
CA GLY A 41 6.20 -16.66 11.75
C GLY A 41 7.32 -15.68 11.43
N PHE A 42 8.55 -16.00 11.81
CA PHE A 42 9.72 -15.35 11.26
C PHE A 42 10.02 -16.01 9.90
N ILE A 43 9.97 -15.26 8.81
CA ILE A 43 10.59 -15.62 7.54
C ILE A 43 11.97 -14.92 7.56
N PRO A 44 13.06 -15.62 7.94
CA PRO A 44 14.35 -14.98 8.17
C PRO A 44 15.05 -14.46 6.91
N ASP A 45 14.55 -14.83 5.75
CA ASP A 45 15.04 -14.40 4.43
C ASP A 45 13.89 -13.90 3.53
N LEU A 46 12.89 -13.29 4.10
CA LEU A 46 12.49 -12.09 3.43
C LEU A 46 13.79 -11.27 3.40
N GLU A 47 14.52 -11.29 2.26
CA GLU A 47 14.96 -9.99 1.78
C GLU A 47 13.81 -9.12 2.18
N ILE A 48 14.00 -8.31 3.23
CA ILE A 48 13.24 -7.11 3.35
C ILE A 48 13.35 -6.63 1.93
N ILE A 49 12.30 -6.82 1.14
CA ILE A 49 12.11 -5.97 0.00
C ILE A 49 12.18 -4.67 0.76
N GLN A 50 13.38 -4.15 0.82
CA GLN A 50 13.53 -2.77 1.10
C GLN A 50 12.62 -2.25 0.02
N ALA A 51 11.40 -1.91 0.39
CA ALA A 51 10.61 -1.02 -0.38
C ALA A 51 11.47 0.24 -0.40
N THR A 52 12.60 0.08 -1.06
CA THR A 52 13.73 0.99 -1.09
C THR A 52 13.47 2.08 -2.08
N SER A 53 12.31 1.98 -2.71
CA SER A 53 11.79 3.04 -3.55
C SER A 53 10.30 2.80 -3.68
N ARG A 54 9.50 3.83 -3.60
CA ARG A 54 8.26 3.98 -4.32
C ARG A 54 8.32 3.10 -5.57
N PRO A 55 7.29 2.29 -5.90
CA PRO A 55 7.23 1.57 -7.16
C PRO A 55 7.70 2.49 -8.28
N MET A 56 8.66 2.06 -9.08
CA MET A 56 9.43 2.92 -10.00
C MET A 56 8.54 3.65 -11.04
N ASN A 57 7.25 3.34 -11.12
CA ASN A 57 6.31 3.83 -12.13
C ASN A 57 5.20 4.74 -11.58
N MET A 58 5.09 4.96 -10.26
CA MET A 58 4.07 5.87 -9.72
C MET A 58 4.51 7.32 -9.91
N MET A 59 3.68 8.11 -10.58
CA MET A 59 3.81 9.58 -10.58
C MET A 59 3.31 10.16 -9.25
N ASP A 60 3.77 11.35 -8.88
CA ASP A 60 3.30 12.05 -7.69
C ASP A 60 1.80 12.30 -7.80
N GLY A 61 1.02 11.77 -6.84
CA GLY A 61 -0.42 11.97 -6.76
C GLY A 61 -1.27 10.92 -7.46
N ASP A 62 -0.74 9.74 -7.78
CA ASP A 62 -1.52 8.63 -8.38
C ASP A 62 -2.46 7.96 -7.37
N VAL A 63 -2.11 7.96 -6.08
CA VAL A 63 -2.99 7.43 -5.03
C VAL A 63 -4.02 8.49 -4.63
N PRO A 64 -5.32 8.25 -4.84
CA PRO A 64 -6.34 9.25 -4.56
C PRO A 64 -6.45 9.54 -3.06
N LYS A 65 -6.60 10.84 -2.73
CA LYS A 65 -6.91 11.25 -1.36
C LYS A 65 -8.27 10.67 -0.95
N PRO A 66 -8.37 9.92 0.16
CA PRO A 66 -9.65 9.39 0.62
C PRO A 66 -10.60 10.50 1.03
N ILE A 67 -11.89 10.17 1.15
CA ILE A 67 -12.89 11.10 1.69
C ILE A 67 -12.60 11.33 3.16
N ILE A 68 -12.36 12.59 3.54
CA ILE A 68 -12.03 13.00 4.90
C ILE A 68 -13.08 13.97 5.39
N VAL A 69 -13.69 13.65 6.52
CA VAL A 69 -14.62 14.55 7.24
C VAL A 69 -13.80 15.72 7.78
N THR A 70 -14.06 16.90 7.26
CA THR A 70 -13.30 18.10 7.58
C THR A 70 -13.53 18.57 9.02
N ARG A 71 -12.63 19.42 9.51
CA ARG A 71 -12.77 20.04 10.83
C ARG A 71 -14.08 20.79 10.99
N GLU A 72 -14.55 21.49 9.95
CA GLU A 72 -15.83 22.18 9.93
C GLU A 72 -17.01 21.21 10.06
N GLU A 73 -16.98 20.10 9.31
CA GLU A 73 -18.07 19.11 9.29
C GLU A 73 -18.26 18.38 10.62
N TRP A 74 -17.19 18.15 11.38
CA TRP A 74 -17.31 17.54 12.70
C TRP A 74 -17.39 18.57 13.84
N GLY A 75 -17.32 19.88 13.53
CA GLY A 75 -17.50 20.97 14.47
C GLY A 75 -16.31 21.18 15.40
N ALA A 76 -15.11 21.23 14.82
CA ALA A 76 -13.87 21.48 15.55
C ALA A 76 -13.81 22.89 16.14
N GLU A 77 -13.30 22.99 17.36
CA GLU A 77 -12.86 24.28 17.90
C GLU A 77 -11.53 24.72 17.23
N PRO A 78 -11.26 26.02 17.15
CA PRO A 78 -9.99 26.51 16.65
C PRO A 78 -8.83 26.11 17.58
N PRO A 79 -7.58 26.01 17.06
CA PRO A 79 -6.42 25.83 17.91
C PRO A 79 -6.25 27.05 18.84
N LYS A 80 -5.72 26.83 20.05
CA LYS A 80 -5.53 27.89 21.04
C LYS A 80 -4.47 28.92 20.62
N TYR A 81 -3.51 28.48 19.79
CA TYR A 81 -2.46 29.33 19.20
C TYR A 81 -1.98 28.73 17.87
N SER A 82 -1.19 29.51 17.12
CA SER A 82 -0.68 29.10 15.81
C SER A 82 0.10 27.79 15.88
N TYR A 83 -0.03 26.99 14.84
CA TYR A 83 0.78 25.77 14.67
C TYR A 83 2.22 26.07 14.23
N SER A 84 3.11 25.13 14.48
CA SER A 84 4.41 25.06 13.86
C SER A 84 4.34 24.11 12.67
N ASN A 85 4.89 24.52 11.51
CA ASN A 85 4.92 23.67 10.34
C ASN A 85 5.98 22.56 10.48
N HIS A 86 5.74 21.41 9.83
CA HIS A 86 6.78 20.42 9.61
C HIS A 86 7.87 20.96 8.70
N PRO A 87 9.16 20.85 9.06
CA PRO A 87 10.26 21.16 8.14
C PRO A 87 10.47 20.08 7.06
N TYR A 88 9.99 18.87 7.32
CA TYR A 88 9.99 17.67 6.47
C TYR A 88 8.97 16.68 7.03
N ILE A 89 8.64 15.63 6.28
CA ILE A 89 7.86 14.48 6.74
C ILE A 89 8.69 13.24 6.44
N ASP A 90 8.97 12.43 7.46
CA ASP A 90 9.80 11.23 7.39
C ASP A 90 9.31 10.07 8.28
N LYS A 91 8.17 10.26 8.95
CA LYS A 91 7.59 9.27 9.89
C LYS A 91 6.09 9.18 9.73
N LEU A 92 5.59 7.95 9.87
CA LEU A 92 4.17 7.63 9.93
C LEU A 92 3.90 6.86 11.21
N THR A 93 2.87 7.25 11.96
CA THR A 93 2.54 6.59 13.23
C THR A 93 1.09 6.22 13.34
N LEU A 94 0.82 4.95 13.64
CA LEU A 94 -0.51 4.46 13.97
C LEU A 94 -0.70 4.42 15.50
N HIS A 95 -1.82 4.98 15.95
CA HIS A 95 -2.25 5.03 17.34
C HIS A 95 -3.62 4.39 17.51
N HIS A 96 -4.00 4.14 18.76
CA HIS A 96 -5.40 4.01 19.16
C HIS A 96 -5.75 5.06 20.22
N ALA A 97 -7.04 5.36 20.33
CA ALA A 97 -7.51 6.29 21.34
C ALA A 97 -7.51 5.69 22.76
N ALA A 98 -7.49 4.36 22.87
CA ALA A 98 -7.70 3.59 24.11
C ALA A 98 -9.05 3.90 24.79
N CYS A 99 -9.96 4.52 24.07
CA CYS A 99 -11.32 4.91 24.47
C CYS A 99 -12.16 5.18 23.21
N CYS A 100 -13.31 5.81 23.37
CA CYS A 100 -13.94 6.66 22.36
C CYS A 100 -14.25 5.89 21.05
N SER A 101 -14.81 4.68 21.16
CA SER A 101 -15.24 3.89 20.02
C SER A 101 -16.43 4.54 19.31
N ALA A 102 -16.49 4.43 18.00
CA ALA A 102 -17.61 4.86 17.19
C ALA A 102 -17.80 3.91 15.99
N GLU A 103 -19.04 3.58 15.68
CA GLU A 103 -19.40 2.65 14.61
C GLU A 103 -20.02 3.37 13.40
N ASN A 104 -20.23 4.67 13.48
CA ASN A 104 -20.84 5.48 12.42
C ASN A 104 -20.42 6.94 12.50
N LEU A 105 -20.70 7.67 11.42
CA LEU A 105 -20.30 9.08 11.24
C LEU A 105 -20.77 10.01 12.39
N ALA A 106 -21.99 9.82 12.90
CA ALA A 106 -22.54 10.71 13.95
C ALA A 106 -21.82 10.49 15.30
N GLU A 107 -21.60 9.24 15.65
CA GLU A 107 -20.81 8.86 16.83
C GLU A 107 -19.36 9.33 16.69
N GLY A 108 -18.75 9.09 15.53
CA GLY A 108 -17.37 9.48 15.26
C GLY A 108 -17.14 10.99 15.40
N LYS A 109 -18.00 11.81 14.80
CA LYS A 109 -17.99 13.27 14.99
C LYS A 109 -18.07 13.67 16.48
N SER A 110 -18.89 12.98 17.26
CA SER A 110 -19.01 13.22 18.69
C SER A 110 -17.74 12.85 19.45
N GLN A 111 -17.15 11.68 19.13
CA GLN A 111 -15.93 11.19 19.79
C GLN A 111 -14.71 12.06 19.45
N VAL A 112 -14.58 12.49 18.19
CA VAL A 112 -13.47 13.37 17.78
C VAL A 112 -13.55 14.73 18.49
N ARG A 113 -14.75 15.32 18.65
CA ARG A 113 -14.93 16.53 19.47
C ARG A 113 -14.54 16.29 20.92
N TRP A 114 -14.96 15.18 21.51
CA TRP A 114 -14.59 14.84 22.88
C TRP A 114 -13.07 14.70 23.05
N ILE A 115 -12.39 14.06 22.10
CA ILE A 115 -10.92 13.93 22.11
C ILE A 115 -10.26 15.31 22.00
N GLN A 116 -10.76 16.19 21.13
CA GLN A 116 -10.26 17.55 21.03
C GLN A 116 -10.44 18.32 22.34
N ASP A 117 -11.62 18.28 22.92
CA ASP A 117 -11.92 18.94 24.21
C ASP A 117 -11.01 18.42 25.32
N PHE A 118 -10.85 17.10 25.42
CA PHE A 118 -9.94 16.51 26.38
C PHE A 118 -8.48 16.96 26.19
N HIS A 119 -8.01 17.06 24.94
CA HIS A 119 -6.67 17.55 24.65
C HIS A 119 -6.51 19.03 24.96
N GLN A 120 -7.46 19.85 24.54
CA GLN A 120 -7.38 21.30 24.74
C GLN A 120 -7.65 21.69 26.21
N ASN A 121 -8.72 21.22 26.80
CA ASN A 121 -9.20 21.67 28.09
C ASN A 121 -8.78 20.75 29.24
N GLY A 122 -8.72 19.44 29.00
CA GLY A 122 -8.24 18.49 30.01
C GLY A 122 -6.71 18.47 30.17
N ARG A 123 -5.97 18.58 29.05
CA ARG A 123 -4.49 18.54 29.06
C ARG A 123 -3.81 19.88 28.82
N GLY A 124 -4.56 20.91 28.46
CA GLY A 124 -4.02 22.24 28.17
C GLY A 124 -3.24 22.34 26.86
N TRP A 125 -3.42 21.39 25.94
CA TRP A 125 -2.72 21.39 24.67
C TRP A 125 -3.31 22.39 23.68
N ASN A 126 -2.54 22.68 22.60
CA ASN A 126 -2.97 23.61 21.57
C ASN A 126 -4.26 23.15 20.87
N ASP A 127 -4.33 21.86 20.52
CA ASP A 127 -5.40 21.26 19.77
C ASP A 127 -5.36 19.72 19.91
N ILE A 128 -6.28 19.04 19.22
CA ILE A 128 -6.23 17.58 19.05
C ILE A 128 -4.83 17.14 18.66
N ALA A 129 -4.37 15.99 19.16
CA ALA A 129 -2.98 15.55 19.01
C ALA A 129 -2.62 15.04 17.61
N TYR A 130 -3.59 14.41 16.97
CA TYR A 130 -3.43 13.61 15.75
C TYR A 130 -3.71 14.43 14.50
N HIS A 131 -3.19 13.98 13.35
CA HIS A 131 -3.48 14.54 12.03
C HIS A 131 -4.78 13.96 11.45
N PHE A 132 -4.99 12.66 11.67
CA PHE A 132 -6.22 11.98 11.26
C PHE A 132 -6.71 11.05 12.35
N LEU A 133 -8.02 10.82 12.36
CA LEU A 133 -8.65 9.81 13.21
C LEU A 133 -9.54 8.93 12.33
N VAL A 134 -9.66 7.65 12.66
CA VAL A 134 -10.47 6.69 11.89
C VAL A 134 -11.36 5.95 12.86
N ASP A 135 -12.67 5.94 12.60
CA ASP A 135 -13.62 5.19 13.40
C ASP A 135 -13.79 3.75 12.89
N ARG A 136 -14.55 2.95 13.62
CA ARG A 136 -14.79 1.55 13.28
C ARG A 136 -15.73 1.37 12.09
N GLY A 137 -16.53 2.41 11.76
CA GLY A 137 -17.33 2.46 10.53
C GLY A 137 -16.54 2.88 9.28
N GLY A 138 -15.24 3.13 9.41
CA GLY A 138 -14.36 3.51 8.30
C GLY A 138 -14.38 5.02 7.98
N ASN A 139 -15.02 5.86 8.78
CA ASN A 139 -14.97 7.30 8.53
C ASN A 139 -13.62 7.87 8.98
N ILE A 140 -13.02 8.70 8.11
CA ILE A 140 -11.75 9.39 8.37
C ILE A 140 -12.04 10.83 8.74
N TYR A 141 -11.47 11.31 9.83
CA TYR A 141 -11.65 12.66 10.34
C TYR A 141 -10.35 13.45 10.30
N GLN A 142 -10.40 14.68 9.80
CA GLN A 142 -9.28 15.60 9.85
C GLN A 142 -9.08 16.09 11.30
N GLY A 143 -7.91 15.84 11.86
CA GLY A 143 -7.45 16.44 13.11
C GLY A 143 -6.69 17.75 12.85
N ARG A 144 -5.38 17.79 13.17
CA ARG A 144 -4.50 18.88 12.70
C ARG A 144 -4.25 18.77 11.21
N PRO A 145 -3.99 19.89 10.53
CA PRO A 145 -3.46 19.82 9.16
C PRO A 145 -2.20 18.93 9.11
N GLU A 146 -2.07 18.11 8.09
CA GLU A 146 -0.93 17.20 7.93
C GLU A 146 0.42 17.89 7.76
N THR A 147 0.41 19.18 7.41
CA THR A 147 1.62 20.00 7.23
C THR A 147 2.19 20.59 8.52
N VAL A 148 1.49 20.43 9.64
CA VAL A 148 1.90 21.01 10.94
C VAL A 148 2.28 19.94 11.95
N VAL A 149 3.11 20.31 12.91
CA VAL A 149 3.61 19.38 13.95
C VAL A 149 2.48 18.92 14.86
N GLY A 150 2.31 17.62 15.01
CA GLY A 150 1.37 16.97 15.90
C GLY A 150 1.77 17.03 17.39
N SER A 151 0.99 16.34 18.24
CA SER A 151 1.31 16.18 19.67
C SER A 151 1.02 14.73 20.12
N HIS A 152 1.39 13.74 19.29
CA HIS A 152 1.00 12.34 19.45
C HIS A 152 2.17 11.41 19.84
N VAL A 153 3.43 11.79 19.57
CA VAL A 153 4.62 11.07 20.04
C VAL A 153 5.57 12.06 20.71
N GLY A 154 5.54 12.15 22.02
CA GLY A 154 6.42 13.07 22.76
C GLY A 154 7.89 12.82 22.43
N GLY A 155 8.61 13.84 21.95
CA GLY A 155 10.01 13.73 21.51
C GLY A 155 10.21 13.31 20.05
N ALA A 156 9.16 12.88 19.32
CA ALA A 156 9.26 12.46 17.91
C ALA A 156 8.10 13.00 17.04
N ASN A 157 7.51 14.13 17.39
CA ASN A 157 6.40 14.71 16.61
C ASN A 157 6.85 15.39 15.31
N THR A 158 8.07 15.93 15.25
CA THR A 158 8.58 16.61 14.05
C THR A 158 8.77 15.62 12.92
N GLY A 159 8.24 15.92 11.74
CA GLY A 159 8.29 15.05 10.57
C GLY A 159 7.34 13.84 10.66
N ASN A 160 6.42 13.81 11.61
CA ASN A 160 5.65 12.61 11.95
C ASN A 160 4.14 12.85 11.77
N ILE A 161 3.53 12.14 10.83
CA ILE A 161 2.07 12.13 10.64
C ILE A 161 1.46 11.03 11.51
N GLY A 162 0.60 11.43 12.45
CA GLY A 162 -0.08 10.50 13.35
C GLY A 162 -1.53 10.26 12.96
N VAL A 163 -1.90 8.99 12.85
CA VAL A 163 -3.26 8.50 12.61
C VAL A 163 -3.73 7.75 13.85
N CYS A 164 -4.94 8.01 14.32
CA CYS A 164 -5.51 7.40 15.52
C CYS A 164 -6.78 6.61 15.22
N LEU A 165 -6.76 5.30 15.48
CA LEU A 165 -7.97 4.48 15.49
C LEU A 165 -8.83 4.81 16.72
N LEU A 166 -10.09 5.15 16.52
CA LEU A 166 -11.06 5.26 17.61
C LEU A 166 -11.38 3.86 18.14
N GLY A 167 -11.25 3.69 19.45
CA GLY A 167 -11.45 2.43 20.12
C GLY A 167 -10.29 2.00 21.00
N CYS A 168 -10.42 0.83 21.61
CA CYS A 168 -9.41 0.25 22.48
C CYS A 168 -9.00 -1.15 22.02
N TYR A 169 -7.77 -1.28 21.54
CA TYR A 169 -7.26 -2.45 20.83
C TYR A 169 -6.22 -3.24 21.64
N HIS A 170 -6.31 -3.20 22.96
CA HIS A 170 -5.50 -4.07 23.83
C HIS A 170 -6.01 -5.53 23.80
N PRO A 171 -5.21 -6.51 24.21
CA PRO A 171 -5.70 -7.86 24.48
C PRO A 171 -6.76 -7.85 25.59
N PRO A 172 -7.52 -8.94 25.78
CA PRO A 172 -8.74 -8.96 26.56
C PRO A 172 -8.52 -8.53 28.02
N GLU A 173 -8.59 -7.24 28.22
CA GLU A 173 -8.77 -6.58 29.50
C GLU A 173 -10.20 -6.05 29.56
N GLU A 174 -10.73 -5.79 30.73
CA GLU A 174 -12.09 -5.31 30.88
C GLU A 174 -12.36 -4.10 29.97
N ASN A 175 -13.33 -4.23 29.06
CA ASN A 175 -13.78 -3.20 28.13
C ASN A 175 -12.77 -2.71 27.07
N CYS A 176 -11.67 -3.41 26.85
CA CYS A 176 -10.62 -3.03 25.93
C CYS A 176 -10.06 -4.23 25.16
N PHE A 177 -10.81 -4.73 24.17
CA PHE A 177 -10.42 -5.93 23.42
C PHE A 177 -10.83 -5.88 21.94
N GLN A 178 -11.01 -4.68 21.40
CA GLN A 178 -11.44 -4.51 20.01
C GLN A 178 -10.34 -4.96 19.03
N THR A 179 -10.80 -5.42 17.87
CA THR A 179 -9.97 -5.61 16.68
C THR A 179 -10.41 -4.61 15.62
N MET A 180 -9.57 -4.32 14.65
CA MET A 180 -9.99 -3.50 13.51
C MET A 180 -11.17 -4.18 12.78
N THR A 181 -12.12 -3.39 12.36
CA THR A 181 -13.14 -3.81 11.40
C THR A 181 -12.56 -3.81 10.00
N SER A 182 -13.22 -4.46 9.04
CA SER A 182 -12.89 -4.37 7.61
C SER A 182 -12.89 -2.94 7.13
N GLU A 183 -13.89 -2.15 7.54
CA GLU A 183 -14.08 -0.76 7.17
C GLU A 183 -12.95 0.14 7.70
N SER A 184 -12.59 -0.01 8.97
CA SER A 184 -11.48 0.77 9.53
C SER A 184 -10.12 0.36 8.93
N ARG A 185 -9.92 -0.94 8.62
CA ARG A 185 -8.72 -1.42 7.94
C ARG A 185 -8.60 -0.83 6.55
N GLU A 186 -9.67 -0.89 5.75
CA GLU A 186 -9.71 -0.31 4.41
C GLU A 186 -9.36 1.19 4.44
N SER A 187 -9.95 1.95 5.37
CA SER A 187 -9.66 3.37 5.54
C SER A 187 -8.20 3.64 5.94
N ILE A 188 -7.59 2.78 6.75
CA ILE A 188 -6.17 2.87 7.10
C ILE A 188 -5.29 2.65 5.85
N LEU A 189 -5.61 1.66 5.00
CA LEU A 189 -4.86 1.40 3.77
C LEU A 189 -4.95 2.57 2.81
N GLN A 190 -6.16 3.09 2.58
CA GLN A 190 -6.40 4.26 1.72
C GLN A 190 -5.66 5.49 2.24
N LEU A 191 -5.75 5.75 3.54
CA LEU A 191 -5.16 6.94 4.16
C LEU A 191 -3.64 6.89 4.14
N PHE A 192 -3.02 5.78 4.57
CA PHE A 192 -1.57 5.66 4.55
C PHE A 192 -1.01 5.49 3.15
N GLY A 193 -1.74 4.87 2.22
CA GLY A 193 -1.38 4.82 0.81
C GLY A 193 -1.28 6.22 0.23
N TRP A 194 -2.33 7.04 0.40
CA TRP A 194 -2.32 8.43 -0.04
C TRP A 194 -1.21 9.26 0.65
N ILE A 195 -1.03 9.16 1.97
CA ILE A 195 0.03 9.89 2.68
C ILE A 195 1.41 9.47 2.17
N SER A 196 1.62 8.16 1.97
CA SER A 196 2.89 7.62 1.47
C SER A 196 3.22 8.16 0.07
N ASP A 197 2.22 8.23 -0.80
CA ASP A 197 2.37 8.79 -2.14
C ASP A 197 2.59 10.31 -2.08
N ALA A 198 1.71 11.06 -1.44
CA ALA A 198 1.74 12.52 -1.39
C ALA A 198 3.02 13.10 -0.75
N TYR A 199 3.61 12.36 0.20
CA TYR A 199 4.83 12.78 0.92
C TYR A 199 6.04 11.89 0.62
N GLN A 200 5.96 11.02 -0.38
CA GLN A 200 7.02 10.11 -0.81
C GLN A 200 7.60 9.27 0.34
N GLN A 201 6.72 8.79 1.22
CA GLN A 201 7.09 7.98 2.36
C GLN A 201 6.99 6.49 2.02
N ASN A 202 7.96 5.73 2.49
CA ASN A 202 7.90 4.27 2.37
C ASN A 202 6.89 3.71 3.38
N PRO A 203 5.85 2.94 2.99
CA PRO A 203 4.93 2.29 3.91
C PRO A 203 5.61 1.45 5.00
N ALA A 204 6.80 0.90 4.73
CA ALA A 204 7.60 0.16 5.71
C ALA A 204 8.02 1.03 6.91
N SER A 205 8.01 2.36 6.78
CA SER A 205 8.31 3.31 7.86
C SER A 205 7.16 3.52 8.84
N LEU A 206 5.97 2.95 8.59
CA LEU A 206 4.84 3.02 9.50
C LEU A 206 5.16 2.29 10.82
N LEU A 207 5.11 3.01 11.92
CA LEU A 207 5.34 2.51 13.27
C LEU A 207 4.09 2.60 14.14
N GLY A 208 4.01 1.76 15.16
CA GLY A 208 3.11 2.01 16.29
C GLY A 208 3.73 3.00 17.26
N HIS A 209 2.93 3.69 18.06
CA HIS A 209 3.46 4.65 19.06
C HIS A 209 4.50 4.00 20.01
N ARG A 210 4.29 2.74 20.41
CA ARG A 210 5.21 2.02 21.31
C ARG A 210 6.61 1.81 20.75
N ASP A 211 6.75 1.83 19.41
CA ASP A 211 8.02 1.52 18.73
C ASP A 211 9.07 2.65 18.91
N TYR A 212 8.65 3.86 19.32
CA TYR A 212 9.58 4.97 19.53
C TYR A 212 10.35 4.86 20.84
N PHE A 213 9.66 4.68 21.97
CA PHE A 213 10.30 4.74 23.29
C PHE A 213 9.90 3.59 24.22
N GLY A 214 9.00 2.71 23.82
CA GLY A 214 8.56 1.57 24.61
C GLY A 214 7.81 1.93 25.92
N ASN A 215 7.37 3.17 26.07
CA ASN A 215 6.74 3.68 27.29
C ASN A 215 5.19 3.71 27.23
N THR A 216 4.62 3.09 26.24
CA THR A 216 3.17 3.01 26.03
C THR A 216 2.81 1.67 25.38
N ALA A 217 1.59 1.19 25.62
CA ALA A 217 1.02 0.03 24.91
C ALA A 217 0.31 0.39 23.59
N CYS A 218 0.22 1.68 23.24
CA CYS A 218 -0.39 2.16 22.00
C CYS A 218 0.39 1.66 20.77
N PRO A 219 -0.26 1.17 19.71
CA PRO A 219 -1.70 1.22 19.38
C PRO A 219 -2.55 0.07 19.94
N GLY A 220 -2.07 -0.67 20.94
CA GLY A 220 -2.67 -1.89 21.45
C GLY A 220 -2.20 -3.13 20.68
N ASP A 221 -2.12 -4.26 21.36
CA ASP A 221 -1.54 -5.49 20.79
C ASP A 221 -2.31 -5.97 19.57
N ASN A 222 -3.65 -5.86 19.59
CA ASN A 222 -4.52 -6.30 18.49
C ASN A 222 -4.31 -5.50 17.18
N VAL A 223 -3.70 -4.32 17.25
CA VAL A 223 -3.29 -3.54 16.08
C VAL A 223 -1.79 -3.66 15.82
N TRP A 224 -0.99 -3.68 16.89
CA TRP A 224 0.46 -3.67 16.75
C TRP A 224 1.01 -4.93 16.08
N TYR A 225 0.42 -6.11 16.40
CA TYR A 225 0.78 -7.36 15.73
C TYR A 225 0.36 -7.42 14.25
N GLU A 226 -0.61 -6.58 13.86
CA GLU A 226 -1.04 -6.46 12.45
C GLU A 226 -0.19 -5.48 11.63
N LEU A 227 0.65 -4.65 12.24
CA LEU A 227 1.46 -3.65 11.52
C LEU A 227 2.30 -4.23 10.37
N PRO A 228 2.94 -5.41 10.47
CA PRO A 228 3.66 -5.99 9.35
C PRO A 228 2.74 -6.25 8.15
N ASN A 229 1.54 -6.80 8.37
CA ASN A 229 0.55 -7.05 7.32
C ASN A 229 0.00 -5.73 6.77
N ILE A 230 -0.31 -4.76 7.63
CA ILE A 230 -0.79 -3.44 7.21
C ILE A 230 0.22 -2.76 6.26
N ARG A 231 1.52 -2.84 6.52
CA ARG A 231 2.56 -2.28 5.65
C ARG A 231 2.57 -2.94 4.27
N ILE A 232 2.41 -4.26 4.21
CA ILE A 232 2.31 -5.03 2.96
C ILE A 232 1.05 -4.61 2.20
N ASP A 233 -0.10 -4.62 2.87
CA ASP A 233 -1.39 -4.30 2.25
C ASP A 233 -1.44 -2.84 1.76
N ILE A 234 -0.74 -1.90 2.42
CA ILE A 234 -0.61 -0.52 1.90
C ILE A 234 0.14 -0.52 0.57
N VAL A 235 1.23 -1.28 0.45
CA VAL A 235 1.98 -1.39 -0.81
C VAL A 235 1.10 -2.00 -1.89
N GLU A 236 0.41 -3.11 -1.61
CA GLU A 236 -0.51 -3.76 -2.54
C GLU A 236 -1.65 -2.82 -2.96
N TYR A 237 -2.20 -2.04 -2.02
CA TYR A 237 -3.20 -1.02 -2.32
C TYR A 237 -2.64 0.04 -3.26
N MET A 238 -1.45 0.58 -3.01
CA MET A 238 -0.80 1.57 -3.86
C MET A 238 -0.53 1.00 -5.26
N GLU A 239 0.01 -0.21 -5.35
CA GLU A 239 0.23 -0.90 -6.63
C GLU A 239 -1.08 -1.13 -7.40
N SER A 240 -2.18 -1.41 -6.71
CA SER A 240 -3.50 -1.56 -7.34
C SER A 240 -4.06 -0.26 -7.92
N MET A 241 -3.54 0.90 -7.50
CA MET A 241 -3.90 2.22 -8.03
C MET A 241 -3.04 2.61 -9.23
N GLU A 242 -1.97 1.88 -9.52
CA GLU A 242 -1.21 2.09 -10.74
C GLU A 242 -2.14 1.91 -11.95
N ILE A 243 -2.36 2.99 -12.68
CA ILE A 243 -3.05 2.92 -13.96
C ILE A 243 -2.08 2.28 -14.95
N PRO A 244 -2.40 1.10 -15.52
CA PRO A 244 -1.52 0.50 -16.50
C PRO A 244 -1.18 1.53 -17.58
N PRO A 245 0.10 1.70 -17.97
CA PRO A 245 0.48 2.68 -19.00
C PRO A 245 -0.23 2.41 -20.32
N ILE A 246 -0.69 1.17 -20.55
CA ILE A 246 -1.50 0.78 -21.70
C ILE A 246 -2.92 0.45 -21.24
N SER A 247 -3.89 1.31 -21.55
CA SER A 247 -5.31 1.07 -21.22
C SER A 247 -6.02 0.19 -22.22
N PHE A 248 -5.53 0.15 -23.47
CA PHE A 248 -6.18 -0.59 -24.55
C PHE A 248 -5.20 -0.96 -25.67
N PHE A 249 -5.26 -2.23 -26.10
CA PHE A 249 -4.48 -2.76 -27.22
C PHE A 249 -5.44 -3.30 -28.27
N GLN A 250 -5.71 -2.49 -29.32
CA GLN A 250 -6.67 -2.86 -30.36
C GLN A 250 -6.15 -3.97 -31.28
N PRO A 251 -7.06 -4.79 -31.83
CA PRO A 251 -6.69 -5.74 -32.86
C PRO A 251 -5.90 -5.07 -33.99
N ALA A 252 -4.78 -5.66 -34.33
CA ALA A 252 -3.91 -5.15 -35.39
C ALA A 252 -4.61 -5.17 -36.75
N PHE A 253 -4.48 -4.10 -37.55
CA PHE A 253 -5.14 -3.96 -38.86
C PHE A 253 -4.15 -3.47 -39.93
N PRO A 254 -4.24 -3.97 -41.18
CA PRO A 254 -5.01 -5.13 -41.60
C PRO A 254 -4.48 -6.45 -41.05
N ASN A 255 -5.35 -7.41 -40.79
CA ASN A 255 -4.98 -8.75 -40.37
C ASN A 255 -6.01 -9.76 -40.92
N PRO A 256 -5.67 -10.62 -41.88
CA PRO A 256 -4.33 -10.89 -42.44
C PRO A 256 -3.69 -9.70 -43.18
N PHE A 257 -2.34 -9.67 -43.24
CA PHE A 257 -1.59 -8.62 -43.93
C PHE A 257 -0.50 -9.22 -44.85
N SER A 258 -0.11 -8.43 -45.85
CA SER A 258 0.94 -8.83 -46.83
C SER A 258 2.17 -7.92 -46.81
N THR A 259 1.99 -6.68 -46.43
CA THR A 259 3.08 -5.67 -46.42
C THR A 259 3.33 -5.11 -45.03
N GLN A 260 2.29 -4.76 -44.32
CA GLN A 260 2.37 -4.13 -43.02
C GLN A 260 1.10 -4.33 -42.21
N VAL A 261 1.21 -4.49 -40.95
CA VAL A 261 0.12 -4.46 -39.96
C VAL A 261 0.40 -3.37 -38.93
N THR A 262 -0.64 -2.66 -38.49
CA THR A 262 -0.53 -1.57 -37.52
C THR A 262 -1.31 -1.91 -36.26
N PHE A 263 -0.68 -1.67 -35.12
CA PHE A 263 -1.26 -1.74 -33.78
C PHE A 263 -1.69 -0.34 -33.36
N SER A 264 -2.88 -0.22 -32.80
CA SER A 264 -3.35 1.01 -32.17
C SER A 264 -3.40 0.78 -30.65
N ILE A 265 -2.62 1.57 -29.92
CA ILE A 265 -2.41 1.43 -28.49
C ILE A 265 -2.81 2.75 -27.82
N GLU A 266 -3.64 2.69 -26.82
CA GLU A 266 -3.97 3.87 -26.02
C GLU A 266 -3.10 3.87 -24.77
N LEU A 267 -2.26 4.88 -24.64
CA LEU A 267 -1.42 5.13 -23.47
C LEU A 267 -2.14 6.10 -22.53
N THR A 268 -2.21 5.74 -21.27
CA THR A 268 -2.73 6.61 -20.19
C THR A 268 -1.66 7.54 -19.67
N ASN A 269 -0.42 7.08 -19.63
CA ASN A 269 0.75 7.80 -19.13
C ASN A 269 1.85 7.86 -20.19
N GLY A 270 2.79 8.78 -20.00
CA GLY A 270 4.01 8.85 -20.83
C GLY A 270 4.91 7.64 -20.51
N THR A 271 5.26 6.85 -21.53
CA THR A 271 6.09 5.65 -21.35
C THR A 271 6.82 5.26 -22.63
N ASP A 272 7.80 4.40 -22.47
CA ASP A 272 8.36 3.61 -23.56
C ASP A 272 7.48 2.38 -23.81
N LEU A 273 7.25 2.06 -25.06
CA LEU A 273 6.38 0.97 -25.48
C LEU A 273 7.19 -0.06 -26.27
N TYR A 274 7.11 -1.31 -25.86
CA TYR A 274 7.71 -2.45 -26.53
C TYR A 274 6.65 -3.49 -26.84
N ILE A 275 6.67 -3.99 -28.12
CA ILE A 275 5.82 -5.10 -28.53
C ILE A 275 6.71 -6.17 -29.13
N ASP A 276 6.78 -7.31 -28.46
CA ASP A 276 7.50 -8.47 -28.93
C ASP A 276 6.64 -9.31 -29.87
N ILE A 277 7.21 -9.72 -30.99
CA ILE A 277 6.57 -10.60 -31.97
C ILE A 277 7.24 -11.94 -31.95
N PHE A 278 6.44 -12.98 -31.80
CA PHE A 278 6.86 -14.38 -31.70
C PHE A 278 6.35 -15.21 -32.89
N ASP A 279 7.09 -16.21 -33.28
CA ASP A 279 6.63 -17.25 -34.20
C ASP A 279 5.83 -18.35 -33.48
N LEU A 280 5.31 -19.33 -34.22
CA LEU A 280 4.53 -20.46 -33.68
C LEU A 280 5.32 -21.34 -32.69
N LEU A 281 6.63 -21.27 -32.70
CA LEU A 281 7.50 -22.01 -31.76
C LEU A 281 7.86 -21.20 -30.53
N GLY A 282 7.27 -20.00 -30.37
CA GLY A 282 7.53 -19.10 -29.25
C GLY A 282 8.89 -18.39 -29.33
N ARG A 283 9.56 -18.39 -30.47
CA ARG A 283 10.81 -17.67 -30.67
C ARG A 283 10.51 -16.23 -31.00
N LYS A 284 11.11 -15.28 -30.26
CA LYS A 284 11.02 -13.86 -30.57
C LYS A 284 11.72 -13.58 -31.91
N VAL A 285 10.99 -12.96 -32.83
CA VAL A 285 11.46 -12.63 -34.17
C VAL A 285 11.63 -11.14 -34.39
N LYS A 286 10.90 -10.30 -33.64
CA LYS A 286 10.94 -8.85 -33.74
C LYS A 286 10.54 -8.19 -32.45
N THR A 287 11.18 -7.09 -32.09
CA THR A 287 10.67 -6.12 -31.12
C THR A 287 10.35 -4.82 -31.83
N LEU A 288 9.11 -4.35 -31.71
CA LEU A 288 8.69 -2.99 -32.08
C LEU A 288 8.85 -2.11 -30.84
N TYR A 289 9.31 -0.90 -31.02
CA TYR A 289 9.49 0.02 -29.90
C TYR A 289 9.13 1.46 -30.26
N GLY A 290 8.64 2.20 -29.28
CA GLY A 290 8.48 3.64 -29.31
C GLY A 290 8.95 4.19 -27.98
N THR A 291 9.78 5.21 -28.00
CA THR A 291 10.36 5.80 -26.79
C THR A 291 9.79 7.20 -26.54
N ASP A 292 9.77 7.61 -25.28
CA ASP A 292 9.29 8.93 -24.84
C ASP A 292 7.87 9.27 -25.35
N LEU A 293 7.00 8.26 -25.44
CA LEU A 293 5.65 8.45 -25.93
C LEU A 293 4.80 9.19 -24.91
N MET A 294 4.13 10.25 -25.37
CA MET A 294 3.16 10.98 -24.54
C MET A 294 1.82 10.22 -24.47
N PRO A 295 0.94 10.48 -23.47
CA PRO A 295 -0.40 9.89 -23.39
C PRO A 295 -1.21 10.02 -24.68
N GLY A 296 -2.20 9.15 -24.86
CA GLY A 296 -3.11 9.10 -26.00
C GLY A 296 -2.80 7.97 -26.98
N ILE A 297 -3.54 7.94 -28.10
CA ILE A 297 -3.45 6.84 -29.07
C ILE A 297 -2.13 6.90 -29.84
N LYS A 298 -1.42 5.78 -29.87
CA LYS A 298 -0.17 5.56 -30.60
C LYS A 298 -0.33 4.46 -31.62
N HIS A 299 0.48 4.54 -32.67
CA HIS A 299 0.48 3.53 -33.74
C HIS A 299 1.90 2.99 -33.92
N LEU A 300 2.05 1.68 -33.76
CA LEU A 300 3.25 0.96 -34.11
C LEU A 300 2.94 0.00 -35.27
N SER A 301 3.89 -0.20 -36.16
CA SER A 301 3.67 -1.02 -37.35
C SER A 301 4.75 -2.05 -37.54
N TRP A 302 4.35 -3.23 -38.03
CA TRP A 302 5.25 -4.31 -38.38
C TRP A 302 5.15 -4.68 -39.86
N ASP A 303 6.30 -4.76 -40.55
CA ASP A 303 6.43 -5.03 -41.99
C ASP A 303 6.70 -6.51 -42.31
N GLY A 304 6.54 -7.42 -41.36
CA GLY A 304 6.77 -8.85 -41.53
C GLY A 304 8.23 -9.23 -41.68
N LYS A 305 9.17 -8.40 -41.16
CA LYS A 305 10.59 -8.69 -41.09
C LYS A 305 11.03 -8.96 -39.65
N ASN A 306 12.13 -9.69 -39.48
CA ASN A 306 12.79 -9.85 -38.20
C ASN A 306 13.68 -8.63 -37.86
N ASP A 307 14.33 -8.65 -36.67
CA ASP A 307 15.24 -7.58 -36.23
C ASP A 307 16.47 -7.39 -37.13
N LEU A 308 16.83 -8.41 -37.92
CA LEU A 308 17.91 -8.34 -38.91
C LEU A 308 17.44 -7.79 -40.26
N GLY A 309 16.16 -7.38 -40.40
CA GLY A 309 15.59 -6.86 -41.64
C GLY A 309 15.25 -7.96 -42.67
N GLN A 310 15.35 -9.24 -42.30
CA GLN A 310 15.04 -10.35 -43.18
C GLN A 310 13.53 -10.61 -43.22
N LYS A 311 12.98 -10.85 -44.43
CA LYS A 311 11.57 -11.17 -44.62
C LYS A 311 11.23 -12.54 -44.01
N LEU A 312 10.20 -12.57 -43.17
CA LEU A 312 9.68 -13.80 -42.59
C LEU A 312 8.72 -14.52 -43.55
N GLY A 313 8.52 -15.81 -43.35
CA GLY A 313 7.60 -16.63 -44.15
C GLY A 313 6.13 -16.34 -43.87
N ASN A 314 5.25 -16.81 -44.79
CA ASN A 314 3.81 -16.84 -44.52
C ASN A 314 3.57 -17.69 -43.24
N GLY A 315 2.67 -17.23 -42.39
CA GLY A 315 2.37 -17.97 -41.19
C GLY A 315 1.67 -17.18 -40.11
N LEU A 316 1.52 -17.81 -38.95
CA LEU A 316 0.97 -17.21 -37.77
C LEU A 316 2.11 -16.66 -36.91
N TYR A 317 1.88 -15.47 -36.39
CA TYR A 317 2.74 -14.79 -35.44
C TYR A 317 1.91 -14.29 -34.28
N PHE A 318 2.55 -13.96 -33.17
CA PHE A 318 1.90 -13.48 -31.97
C PHE A 318 2.61 -12.22 -31.47
N ALA A 319 1.86 -11.14 -31.31
CA ALA A 319 2.38 -9.89 -30.77
C ALA A 319 1.93 -9.75 -29.31
N HIS A 320 2.86 -9.47 -28.43
CA HIS A 320 2.61 -9.27 -27.00
C HIS A 320 3.34 -8.02 -26.52
N PRO A 321 2.65 -7.08 -25.84
CA PRO A 321 3.30 -5.95 -25.18
C PRO A 321 4.21 -6.45 -24.05
N GLU A 322 5.46 -5.97 -24.03
CA GLU A 322 6.42 -6.34 -22.99
C GLU A 322 6.06 -5.62 -21.68
N ASN A 323 6.24 -6.31 -20.55
CA ASN A 323 6.06 -5.79 -19.18
C ASN A 323 4.62 -5.38 -18.78
N GLU A 324 3.59 -5.79 -19.53
CA GLU A 324 2.20 -5.46 -19.22
C GLU A 324 1.41 -6.71 -18.81
N SER A 325 1.18 -6.87 -17.52
CA SER A 325 0.30 -7.92 -17.00
C SER A 325 -1.16 -7.59 -17.33
N GLY A 326 -1.84 -8.48 -18.02
CA GLY A 326 -3.29 -8.37 -18.31
C GLY A 326 -3.65 -7.99 -19.74
N LEU A 327 -2.69 -7.66 -20.60
CA LEU A 327 -2.96 -7.45 -22.02
C LEU A 327 -2.95 -8.76 -22.81
N GLU A 328 -3.93 -8.89 -23.72
CA GLU A 328 -4.06 -10.09 -24.54
C GLU A 328 -3.01 -10.11 -25.68
N THR A 329 -2.48 -11.30 -25.93
CA THR A 329 -1.63 -11.55 -27.09
C THR A 329 -2.44 -11.45 -28.37
N VAL A 330 -2.01 -10.64 -29.33
CA VAL A 330 -2.67 -10.47 -30.64
C VAL A 330 -2.11 -11.47 -31.64
N LYS A 331 -3.00 -12.27 -32.22
CA LYS A 331 -2.67 -13.18 -33.32
C LYS A 331 -2.56 -12.42 -34.63
N LEU A 332 -1.47 -12.61 -35.35
CA LEU A 332 -1.17 -12.01 -36.66
C LEU A 332 -1.07 -13.08 -37.75
N VAL A 333 -1.59 -12.77 -38.92
CA VAL A 333 -1.53 -13.67 -40.08
C VAL A 333 -0.80 -12.95 -41.23
N LEU A 334 0.44 -13.38 -41.48
CA LEU A 334 1.25 -12.88 -42.60
C LEU A 334 1.00 -13.73 -43.85
N ILE A 335 0.58 -13.09 -44.96
CA ILE A 335 0.32 -13.72 -46.24
C ILE A 335 1.07 -12.91 -47.32
N LYS A 336 1.90 -13.55 -48.10
CA LYS A 336 2.63 -12.93 -49.24
C LYS A 336 2.13 -13.45 -50.55
#